data_9158a785c9be2cb5e31d8b53a7278cc2
#
_entry.id   9158a785c9be2cb5e31d8b53a7278cc2
#
_cell.length_a   1.000
_cell.length_b   1.000
_cell.length_c   1.000
_cell.angle_alpha   90.00
_cell.angle_beta   90.00
_cell.angle_gamma   90.00
#
_symmetry.space_group_name_H-M   'P 1'
#
loop_
_entity.id
_entity.type
_entity.pdbx_description
1 polymer ?
#
loop_
_entity_poly.entity_id
_entity_poly.type
_entity_poly.pdbx_seq_one_letter_code
_entity_poly.pdbx_strand_id
1 'polypeptide(L)'
;MSNGDFVVLDATHTTSKAVNAYKELLNKYKYTVYYYEPDTSLEDCLARNAARADYKRVPEQVIHRMYKMIKTSTLPKFCKKINSIDEINNYFTVNLTNRYDRVRVIGDIHGCYTALQQAITPWDEKTIIHLLR
;
A
#
# COMPACT_ATOMS: atom_id res chain seq x y z
N MET A 1 17.99 -4.97 -18.31
CA MET A 1 16.68 -4.29 -18.10
C MET A 1 16.16 -4.82 -16.79
N SER A 2 16.06 -3.98 -15.75
CA SER A 2 15.42 -4.37 -14.51
C SER A 2 13.96 -4.70 -14.84
N ASN A 3 13.53 -5.93 -14.56
CA ASN A 3 12.12 -6.26 -14.54
C ASN A 3 11.46 -5.22 -13.62
N GLY A 4 10.49 -4.46 -14.16
CA GLY A 4 9.85 -3.39 -13.41
C GLY A 4 9.15 -3.96 -12.19
N ASP A 5 9.80 -3.88 -11.03
CA ASP A 5 9.19 -4.30 -9.78
C ASP A 5 8.10 -3.31 -9.39
N PHE A 6 6.98 -3.83 -8.97
CA PHE A 6 5.88 -3.06 -8.44
C PHE A 6 5.96 -3.04 -6.92
N VAL A 7 6.00 -1.84 -6.34
CA VAL A 7 6.12 -1.66 -4.88
C VAL A 7 4.92 -0.89 -4.36
N VAL A 8 4.23 -1.44 -3.38
CA VAL A 8 3.15 -0.76 -2.65
C VAL A 8 3.68 -0.29 -1.30
N LEU A 9 3.50 0.99 -1.01
CA LEU A 9 3.80 1.59 0.27
C LEU A 9 2.49 1.92 0.98
N ASP A 10 2.08 1.05 1.90
CA ASP A 10 0.93 1.30 2.77
C ASP A 10 1.39 2.04 4.03
N ALA A 11 1.08 3.32 4.11
CA ALA A 11 1.44 4.17 5.24
C ALA A 11 0.54 5.41 5.31
N THR A 12 0.57 6.10 6.42
CA THR A 12 -0.27 7.28 6.64
C THR A 12 0.04 8.46 5.74
N HIS A 13 1.26 8.62 5.26
CA HIS A 13 1.73 9.65 4.30
C HIS A 13 0.98 10.99 4.35
N THR A 14 0.69 11.49 5.54
CA THR A 14 -0.18 12.66 5.77
C THR A 14 0.37 13.99 5.27
N THR A 15 1.63 14.02 4.87
CA THR A 15 2.30 15.27 4.45
C THR A 15 3.18 15.06 3.22
N SER A 16 3.35 16.13 2.43
CA SER A 16 4.30 16.16 1.32
C SER A 16 5.73 15.80 1.76
N LYS A 17 6.12 16.16 2.98
CA LYS A 17 7.44 15.85 3.54
C LYS A 17 7.63 14.32 3.66
N ALA A 18 6.62 13.60 4.14
CA ALA A 18 6.68 12.15 4.26
C ALA A 18 6.85 11.47 2.89
N VAL A 19 6.13 11.94 1.88
CA VAL A 19 6.24 11.43 0.50
C VAL A 19 7.58 11.81 -0.13
N ASN A 20 8.08 13.04 0.10
CA ASN A 20 9.37 13.50 -0.41
C ASN A 20 10.57 12.73 0.15
N ALA A 21 10.43 12.05 1.28
CA ALA A 21 11.50 11.21 1.84
C ALA A 21 11.93 10.08 0.87
N TYR A 22 11.05 9.66 -0.03
CA TYR A 22 11.35 8.63 -1.03
C TYR A 22 11.97 9.17 -2.32
N LYS A 23 12.03 10.50 -2.51
CA LYS A 23 12.42 11.15 -3.78
C LYS A 23 13.75 10.65 -4.35
N GLU A 24 14.74 10.47 -3.50
CA GLU A 24 16.08 10.01 -3.94
C GLU A 24 16.03 8.58 -4.47
N LEU A 25 15.33 7.68 -3.76
CA LEU A 25 15.14 6.30 -4.20
C LEU A 25 14.35 6.22 -5.51
N LEU A 26 13.29 7.01 -5.63
CA LEU A 26 12.45 7.07 -6.81
C LEU A 26 13.24 7.54 -8.04
N ASN A 27 14.08 8.57 -7.88
CA ASN A 27 14.95 9.06 -8.94
C ASN A 27 16.02 8.05 -9.33
N LYS A 28 16.65 7.41 -8.33
CA LYS A 28 17.70 6.41 -8.54
C LYS A 28 17.20 5.23 -9.35
N TYR A 29 16.01 4.74 -9.05
CA TYR A 29 15.43 3.56 -9.70
C TYR A 29 14.41 3.89 -10.80
N LYS A 30 14.18 5.17 -11.11
CA LYS A 30 13.26 5.67 -12.14
C LYS A 30 11.82 5.16 -11.98
N TYR A 31 11.33 5.06 -10.75
CA TYR A 31 9.94 4.70 -10.47
C TYR A 31 8.96 5.81 -10.85
N THR A 32 7.85 5.43 -11.46
CA THR A 32 6.65 6.28 -11.54
C THR A 32 5.84 6.10 -10.27
N VAL A 33 5.45 7.20 -9.63
CA VAL A 33 4.72 7.17 -8.36
C VAL A 33 3.26 7.48 -8.59
N TYR A 34 2.42 6.57 -8.12
CA TYR A 34 0.98 6.78 -8.03
C TYR A 34 0.58 6.92 -6.57
N TYR A 35 -0.27 7.88 -6.27
CA TYR A 35 -0.78 8.13 -4.93
C TYR A 35 -2.28 7.90 -4.92
N TYR A 36 -2.72 6.99 -4.09
CA TYR A 36 -4.12 6.72 -3.84
C TYR A 36 -4.51 7.15 -2.43
N GLU A 37 -5.54 7.94 -2.34
CA GLU A 37 -6.18 8.33 -1.09
C GLU A 37 -7.58 7.70 -1.05
N PRO A 38 -7.84 6.73 -0.15
CA PRO A 38 -9.16 6.17 0.01
C PRO A 38 -10.18 7.27 0.35
N ASP A 39 -11.30 7.28 -0.34
CA ASP A 39 -12.39 8.21 -0.05
C ASP A 39 -13.18 7.73 1.18
N THR A 40 -12.64 8.05 2.34
CA THR A 40 -13.22 7.68 3.63
C THR A 40 -13.57 8.95 4.39
N SER A 41 -14.79 9.07 4.88
CA SER A 41 -15.22 10.22 5.69
C SER A 41 -14.52 10.25 7.05
N LEU A 42 -14.49 11.43 7.68
CA LEU A 42 -14.00 11.54 9.06
C LEU A 42 -14.87 10.72 10.02
N GLU A 43 -16.18 10.72 9.79
CA GLU A 43 -17.14 9.96 10.59
C GLU A 43 -16.87 8.47 10.55
N ASP A 44 -16.61 7.93 9.35
CA ASP A 44 -16.23 6.52 9.18
C ASP A 44 -14.91 6.20 9.87
N CYS A 45 -13.93 7.09 9.80
CA CYS A 45 -12.65 6.92 10.48
C CYS A 45 -12.85 6.84 12.01
N LEU A 46 -13.69 7.70 12.57
CA LEU A 46 -14.02 7.71 13.99
C LEU A 46 -14.80 6.47 14.39
N ALA A 47 -15.82 6.08 13.61
CA ALA A 47 -16.62 4.89 13.85
C ALA A 47 -15.76 3.61 13.83
N ARG A 48 -14.90 3.46 12.83
CA ARG A 48 -13.96 2.33 12.75
C ARG A 48 -12.98 2.31 13.93
N ASN A 49 -12.52 3.47 14.39
CA ASN A 49 -11.65 3.57 15.55
C ASN A 49 -12.37 3.17 16.84
N ALA A 50 -13.62 3.61 17.02
CA ALA A 50 -14.44 3.25 18.16
C ALA A 50 -14.73 1.74 18.25
N ALA A 51 -14.84 1.08 17.09
CA ALA A 51 -15.04 -0.37 17.01
C ALA A 51 -13.78 -1.20 17.32
N ARG A 52 -12.60 -0.58 17.43
CA ARG A 52 -11.35 -1.28 17.79
C ARG A 52 -11.34 -1.66 19.27
N ALA A 53 -10.61 -2.72 19.61
CA ALA A 53 -10.29 -3.02 21.00
C ALA A 53 -9.56 -1.83 21.66
N ASP A 54 -9.80 -1.59 22.94
CA ASP A 54 -9.34 -0.39 23.65
C ASP A 54 -7.85 -0.10 23.49
N TYR A 55 -7.01 -1.13 23.59
CA TYR A 55 -5.56 -1.00 23.43
C TYR A 55 -5.09 -0.65 22.00
N LYS A 56 -5.99 -0.73 21.01
CA LYS A 56 -5.75 -0.37 19.61
C LYS A 56 -6.38 0.97 19.23
N ARG A 57 -7.16 1.56 20.11
CA ARG A 57 -7.82 2.85 19.80
C ARG A 57 -6.82 3.99 19.80
N VAL A 58 -6.95 4.80 18.80
CA VAL A 58 -6.19 6.04 18.68
C VAL A 58 -7.03 7.18 19.25
N PRO A 59 -6.46 8.13 20.01
CA PRO A 59 -7.21 9.31 20.47
C PRO A 59 -7.86 10.05 19.31
N GLU A 60 -9.13 10.39 19.41
CA GLU A 60 -9.91 11.03 18.33
C GLU A 60 -9.26 12.30 17.81
N GLN A 61 -8.67 13.11 18.69
CA GLN A 61 -7.93 14.32 18.33
C GLN A 61 -6.79 14.05 17.32
N VAL A 62 -6.14 12.88 17.43
CA VAL A 62 -5.10 12.47 16.49
C VAL A 62 -5.73 12.17 15.12
N ILE A 63 -6.88 11.50 15.10
CA ILE A 63 -7.61 11.19 13.86
C ILE A 63 -8.04 12.50 13.17
N HIS A 64 -8.65 13.42 13.90
CA HIS A 64 -9.02 14.74 13.39
C HIS A 64 -7.83 15.49 12.80
N ARG A 65 -6.71 15.51 13.51
CA ARG A 65 -5.48 16.16 13.03
C ARG A 65 -4.97 15.53 11.75
N MET A 66 -4.87 14.19 11.71
CA MET A 66 -4.36 13.48 10.53
C MET A 66 -5.29 13.65 9.33
N TYR A 67 -6.59 13.56 9.53
CA TYR A 67 -7.58 13.80 8.48
C TYR A 67 -7.43 15.19 7.88
N LYS A 68 -7.37 16.22 8.72
CA LYS A 68 -7.11 17.59 8.28
C LYS A 68 -5.80 17.72 7.50
N MET A 69 -4.74 17.11 7.98
CA MET A 69 -3.43 17.15 7.32
C MET A 69 -3.48 16.51 5.92
N ILE A 70 -4.16 15.36 5.77
CA ILE A 70 -4.34 14.71 4.46
C ILE A 70 -5.12 15.63 3.51
N LYS A 71 -6.24 16.18 3.95
CA LYS A 71 -7.11 17.03 3.11
C LYS A 71 -6.49 18.37 2.72
N THR A 72 -5.55 18.88 3.52
CA THR A 72 -4.87 20.18 3.26
C THR A 72 -3.48 20.04 2.65
N SER A 73 -2.93 18.82 2.62
CA SER A 73 -1.59 18.59 2.10
C SER A 73 -1.60 18.58 0.57
N THR A 74 -0.63 19.26 -0.01
CA THR A 74 -0.38 19.19 -1.46
C THR A 74 0.57 18.05 -1.77
N LEU A 75 0.24 17.25 -2.78
CA LEU A 75 1.13 16.19 -3.25
C LEU A 75 2.36 16.76 -3.97
N PRO A 76 3.53 16.12 -3.81
CA PRO A 76 4.68 16.43 -4.64
C PRO A 76 4.36 16.28 -6.13
N LYS A 77 4.94 17.15 -6.97
CA LYS A 77 4.70 17.18 -8.43
C LYS A 77 5.05 15.87 -9.15
N PHE A 78 5.91 15.03 -8.57
CA PHE A 78 6.28 13.75 -9.16
C PHE A 78 5.25 12.63 -8.89
N CYS A 79 4.25 12.87 -8.03
CA CYS A 79 3.19 11.93 -7.75
C CYS A 79 2.01 12.15 -8.68
N LYS A 80 1.50 11.08 -9.26
CA LYS A 80 0.24 11.05 -9.99
C LYS A 80 -0.87 10.61 -9.05
N LYS A 81 -1.86 11.47 -8.80
CA LYS A 81 -3.00 11.09 -7.97
C LYS A 81 -3.91 10.15 -8.76
N ILE A 82 -4.35 9.08 -8.11
CA ILE A 82 -5.35 8.13 -8.60
C ILE A 82 -6.63 8.35 -7.77
N ASN A 83 -7.78 8.44 -8.42
CA ASN A 83 -9.03 8.83 -7.77
C ASN A 83 -9.97 7.66 -7.52
N SER A 84 -9.77 6.52 -8.16
CA SER A 84 -10.62 5.34 -7.98
C SER A 84 -9.81 4.04 -7.98
N ILE A 85 -10.40 2.99 -7.40
CA ILE A 85 -9.83 1.63 -7.46
C ILE A 85 -9.84 1.11 -8.90
N ASP A 86 -10.85 1.48 -9.69
CA ASP A 86 -10.91 1.06 -11.11
C ASP A 86 -9.78 1.67 -11.93
N GLU A 87 -9.41 2.92 -11.63
CA GLU A 87 -8.23 3.56 -12.23
C GLU A 87 -6.96 2.79 -11.85
N ILE A 88 -6.82 2.36 -10.59
CA ILE A 88 -5.72 1.50 -10.15
C ILE A 88 -5.71 0.19 -10.93
N ASN A 89 -6.85 -0.47 -11.04
CA ASN A 89 -6.97 -1.74 -11.76
C ASN A 89 -6.53 -1.60 -13.23
N ASN A 90 -6.91 -0.51 -13.90
CA ASN A 90 -6.50 -0.24 -15.27
C ASN A 90 -4.98 -0.03 -15.42
N TYR A 91 -4.33 0.60 -14.44
CA TYR A 91 -2.88 0.79 -14.47
C TYR A 91 -2.10 -0.47 -14.10
N PHE A 92 -2.65 -1.30 -13.22
CA PHE A 92 -1.94 -2.38 -12.55
C PHE A 92 -2.50 -3.77 -12.82
N THR A 93 -3.48 -3.90 -13.70
CA THR A 93 -3.94 -5.22 -14.14
C THR A 93 -2.82 -5.87 -14.94
N VAL A 94 -2.03 -6.68 -14.27
CA VAL A 94 -1.08 -7.57 -14.93
C VAL A 94 -1.82 -8.87 -15.21
N ASN A 95 -1.95 -9.22 -16.48
CA ASN A 95 -2.46 -10.54 -16.83
C ASN A 95 -1.39 -11.59 -16.49
N LEU A 96 -1.49 -12.14 -15.28
CA LEU A 96 -0.54 -13.15 -14.78
C LEU A 96 -0.83 -14.54 -15.34
N THR A 97 -2.01 -14.77 -15.94
CA THR A 97 -2.45 -16.10 -16.42
C THR A 97 -1.58 -16.62 -17.55
N ASN A 98 -0.99 -15.76 -18.35
CA ASN A 98 -0.08 -16.15 -19.44
C ASN A 98 1.36 -16.38 -18.97
N ARG A 99 1.69 -16.04 -17.71
CA ARG A 99 3.06 -16.08 -17.20
C ARG A 99 3.22 -17.02 -16.01
N TYR A 100 2.17 -17.17 -15.22
CA TYR A 100 2.20 -17.96 -13.99
C TYR A 100 0.95 -18.84 -13.90
N ASP A 101 1.14 -20.08 -13.49
CA ASP A 101 0.03 -21.02 -13.28
C ASP A 101 -0.61 -20.81 -11.90
N ARG A 102 0.11 -20.18 -10.98
CA ARG A 102 -0.34 -19.95 -9.60
C ARG A 102 0.10 -18.59 -9.06
N VAL A 103 -0.80 -17.94 -8.36
CA VAL A 103 -0.52 -16.73 -7.58
C VAL A 103 -0.79 -17.04 -6.10
N ARG A 104 0.21 -16.84 -5.25
CA ARG A 104 0.07 -16.94 -3.81
C ARG A 104 0.19 -15.57 -3.20
N VAL A 105 -0.79 -15.17 -2.40
CA VAL A 105 -0.79 -13.92 -1.66
C VAL A 105 -0.60 -14.26 -0.20
N ILE A 106 0.43 -13.72 0.42
CA ILE A 106 0.76 -13.95 1.83
C ILE A 106 0.65 -12.61 2.54
N GLY A 107 -0.22 -12.55 3.53
CA GLY A 107 -0.39 -11.37 4.38
C GLY A 107 0.74 -11.22 5.40
N ASP A 108 0.49 -10.40 6.42
CA ASP A 108 1.44 -10.09 7.47
C ASP A 108 1.95 -11.36 8.18
N ILE A 109 3.25 -11.56 8.20
CA ILE A 109 3.89 -12.80 8.64
C ILE A 109 4.06 -12.85 10.16
N HIS A 110 4.14 -11.72 10.83
CA HIS A 110 4.29 -11.59 12.29
C HIS A 110 5.30 -12.57 12.94
N GLY A 111 6.42 -12.83 12.27
CA GLY A 111 7.44 -13.76 12.77
C GLY A 111 7.09 -15.26 12.64
N CYS A 112 5.98 -15.61 12.00
CA CYS A 112 5.57 -17.01 11.80
C CYS A 112 6.37 -17.71 10.69
N TYR A 113 7.66 -17.89 10.90
CA TYR A 113 8.61 -18.43 9.90
C TYR A 113 8.19 -19.80 9.35
N THR A 114 7.76 -20.72 10.23
CA THR A 114 7.34 -22.06 9.81
C THR A 114 6.11 -22.02 8.92
N ALA A 115 5.12 -21.18 9.25
CA ALA A 115 3.94 -20.99 8.42
C ALA A 115 4.29 -20.39 7.06
N LEU A 116 5.22 -19.43 7.04
CA LEU A 116 5.74 -18.86 5.80
C LEU A 116 6.41 -19.93 4.93
N GLN A 117 7.29 -20.75 5.50
CA GLN A 117 7.93 -21.84 4.76
C GLN A 117 6.92 -22.80 4.14
N GLN A 118 5.88 -23.19 4.88
CA GLN A 118 4.81 -24.04 4.37
C GLN A 118 4.02 -23.36 3.24
N ALA A 119 3.77 -22.06 3.36
CA ALA A 119 3.02 -21.29 2.37
C ALA A 119 3.78 -21.12 1.04
N ILE A 120 5.11 -21.06 1.08
CA ILE A 120 5.95 -20.90 -0.12
C ILE A 120 6.39 -22.23 -0.75
N THR A 121 6.22 -23.33 -0.05
CA THR A 121 6.58 -24.67 -0.55
C THR A 121 5.36 -25.38 -1.15
N PRO A 122 5.46 -26.09 -2.29
CA PRO A 122 6.61 -26.13 -3.19
C PRO A 122 6.74 -24.86 -4.03
N TRP A 123 7.97 -24.45 -4.23
CA TRP A 123 8.31 -23.38 -5.16
C TRP A 123 8.53 -23.95 -6.57
N ASP A 124 8.02 -23.27 -7.60
CA ASP A 124 8.30 -23.55 -8.99
C ASP A 124 8.38 -22.22 -9.79
N GLU A 125 8.97 -22.27 -10.99
CA GLU A 125 9.16 -21.10 -11.85
C GLU A 125 7.85 -20.45 -12.33
N LYS A 126 6.73 -21.17 -12.21
CA LYS A 126 5.40 -20.73 -12.65
C LYS A 126 4.54 -20.22 -11.48
N THR A 127 5.11 -20.11 -10.29
CA THR A 127 4.43 -19.57 -9.11
C THR A 127 4.99 -18.18 -8.81
N ILE A 128 4.12 -17.18 -8.75
CA ILE A 128 4.43 -15.86 -8.20
C ILE A 128 3.96 -15.78 -6.76
N ILE A 129 4.79 -15.23 -5.88
CA ILE A 129 4.43 -14.96 -4.49
C ILE A 129 4.37 -13.45 -4.29
N HIS A 130 3.25 -12.99 -3.77
CA HIS A 130 3.04 -11.58 -3.41
C HIS A 130 2.94 -11.49 -1.89
N LEU A 131 3.91 -10.81 -1.27
CA LEU A 131 3.91 -10.55 0.18
C LEU A 131 3.20 -9.23 0.43
N LEU A 132 2.14 -9.28 1.22
CA LEU A 132 1.45 -8.10 1.74
C LEU A 132 1.98 -7.80 3.15
N ARG A 133 2.15 -6.53 3.44
CA ARG A 133 2.61 -6.03 4.74
C ARG A 133 1.49 -5.31 5.46
#